data_15c4c5bf49df7b7e804cc2c73159a9e6
#
_entry.id   15c4c5bf49df7b7e804cc2c73159a9e6
#
_cell.length_a   1.000
_cell.length_b   1.000
_cell.length_c   1.000
_cell.angle_alpha   90.00
_cell.angle_beta   90.00
_cell.angle_gamma   90.00
#
_symmetry.space_group_name_H-M   'P 1'
#
loop_
_entity.id
_entity.type
_entity.pdbx_description
1 polymer ?
#
loop_
_entity_poly.entity_id
_entity_poly.type
_entity_poly.pdbx_seq_one_letter_code
_entity_poly.pdbx_strand_id
1 'polypeptide(L)'
;SEKRVVEFSKLMLNESITWWGEGRIDTLDKYSDESLHLLRKAGCKMIFFGAESGNDDILKQMDKGGKQSAQQIKAFAARMKKVDIIPEYSFVLGMPADSPEKVMKQIDADIQFIREIKTINPDTEIIIYLYSPVATEGSDLYEQILKAGFKFPEKLEDWINPQWLNFDLRKNPLTPWLT
;
A
#
# COMPACT_ATOMS: atom_id res chain seq x y z
N SER A 1 -12.25 -13.60 6.45
CA SER A 1 -12.32 -13.89 7.89
C SER A 1 -11.32 -14.97 8.26
N GLU A 2 -10.83 -14.96 9.50
CA GLU A 2 -9.86 -15.94 10.01
C GLU A 2 -10.35 -17.38 9.82
N LYS A 3 -11.60 -17.67 10.17
CA LYS A 3 -12.20 -19.00 9.97
C LYS A 3 -12.03 -19.53 8.55
N ARG A 4 -12.33 -18.69 7.54
CA ARG A 4 -12.20 -19.07 6.13
C ARG A 4 -10.74 -19.34 5.73
N VAL A 5 -9.81 -18.54 6.25
CA VAL A 5 -8.37 -18.71 6.00
C VAL A 5 -7.87 -20.01 6.62
N VAL A 6 -8.31 -20.35 7.85
CA VAL A 6 -7.98 -21.61 8.52
C VAL A 6 -8.51 -22.82 7.73
N GLU A 7 -9.76 -22.76 7.28
CA GLU A 7 -10.36 -23.82 6.46
C GLU A 7 -9.58 -24.02 5.15
N PHE A 8 -9.29 -22.94 4.43
CA PHE A 8 -8.47 -22.97 3.23
C PHE A 8 -7.07 -23.54 3.50
N SER A 9 -6.40 -23.08 4.55
CA SER A 9 -5.08 -23.58 4.91
C SER A 9 -5.06 -25.08 5.18
N LYS A 10 -6.09 -25.62 5.85
CA LYS A 10 -6.22 -27.07 6.10
C LYS A 10 -6.32 -27.87 4.81
N LEU A 11 -7.03 -27.36 3.81
CA LEU A 11 -7.13 -28.01 2.49
C LEU A 11 -5.78 -27.99 1.76
N MET A 12 -5.02 -26.90 1.90
CA MET A 12 -3.75 -26.71 1.21
C MET A 12 -2.56 -27.47 1.81
N LEU A 13 -2.68 -28.00 3.04
CA LEU A 13 -1.56 -28.64 3.75
C LEU A 13 -0.86 -29.77 2.98
N ASN A 14 -1.61 -30.51 2.14
CA ASN A 14 -1.11 -31.67 1.42
C ASN A 14 -0.84 -31.41 -0.08
N GLU A 15 -1.04 -30.16 -0.55
CA GLU A 15 -0.94 -29.86 -1.98
C GLU A 15 0.50 -29.59 -2.44
N SER A 16 1.45 -29.46 -1.52
CA SER A 16 2.87 -29.16 -1.83
C SER A 16 3.06 -27.94 -2.72
N ILE A 17 2.16 -26.97 -2.62
CA ILE A 17 2.17 -25.71 -3.41
C ILE A 17 2.65 -24.58 -2.52
N THR A 18 3.52 -23.73 -3.07
CA THR A 18 3.82 -22.44 -2.46
C THR A 18 3.04 -21.35 -3.18
N TRP A 19 2.52 -20.39 -2.42
CA TRP A 19 1.64 -19.35 -2.96
C TRP A 19 1.85 -18.01 -2.27
N TRP A 20 1.42 -17.00 -2.97
CA TRP A 20 1.37 -15.61 -2.58
C TRP A 20 -0.10 -15.16 -2.53
N GLY A 21 -0.43 -14.19 -1.70
CA GLY A 21 -1.78 -13.68 -1.56
C GLY A 21 -1.81 -12.19 -1.26
N GLU A 22 -3.02 -11.66 -1.16
CA GLU A 22 -3.27 -10.27 -0.78
C GLU A 22 -4.06 -10.20 0.52
N GLY A 23 -3.77 -9.21 1.35
CA GLY A 23 -4.42 -9.05 2.63
C GLY A 23 -4.42 -7.60 3.12
N ARG A 24 -5.12 -7.37 4.23
CA ARG A 24 -5.09 -6.10 4.95
C ARG A 24 -4.41 -6.30 6.30
N ILE A 25 -3.51 -5.38 6.65
CA ILE A 25 -2.79 -5.41 7.94
C ILE A 25 -3.79 -5.42 9.11
N ASP A 26 -4.76 -4.50 9.12
CA ASP A 26 -5.77 -4.38 10.17
C ASP A 26 -6.68 -5.61 10.33
N THR A 27 -6.72 -6.47 9.34
CA THR A 27 -7.48 -7.72 9.34
C THR A 27 -6.64 -8.88 9.83
N LEU A 28 -5.46 -9.09 9.24
CA LEU A 28 -4.59 -10.22 9.60
C LEU A 28 -3.94 -10.03 10.98
N ASP A 29 -3.75 -8.79 11.40
CA ASP A 29 -3.23 -8.48 12.74
C ASP A 29 -4.13 -8.98 13.87
N LYS A 30 -5.42 -9.21 13.59
CA LYS A 30 -6.39 -9.79 14.53
C LYS A 30 -6.41 -11.32 14.56
N TYR A 31 -5.72 -11.97 13.61
CA TYR A 31 -5.68 -13.43 13.58
C TYR A 31 -4.78 -13.94 14.69
N SER A 32 -5.07 -15.14 15.18
CA SER A 32 -4.21 -15.81 16.14
C SER A 32 -2.86 -16.17 15.51
N ASP A 33 -1.81 -16.31 16.32
CA ASP A 33 -0.50 -16.75 15.82
C ASP A 33 -0.58 -18.18 15.26
N GLU A 34 -1.42 -19.04 15.85
CA GLU A 34 -1.70 -20.39 15.36
C GLU A 34 -2.27 -20.37 13.94
N SER A 35 -3.20 -19.44 13.65
CA SER A 35 -3.78 -19.30 12.31
C SER A 35 -2.76 -18.83 11.30
N LEU A 36 -1.87 -17.89 11.67
CA LEU A 36 -0.80 -17.42 10.80
C LEU A 36 0.26 -18.49 10.57
N HIS A 37 0.66 -19.25 11.59
CA HIS A 37 1.56 -20.40 11.42
C HIS A 37 0.94 -21.50 10.55
N LEU A 38 -0.36 -21.75 10.68
CA LEU A 38 -1.07 -22.69 9.81
C LEU A 38 -1.04 -22.21 8.35
N LEU A 39 -1.27 -20.92 8.12
CA LEU A 39 -1.19 -20.29 6.79
C LEU A 39 0.20 -20.50 6.17
N ARG A 40 1.25 -20.25 6.95
CA ARG A 40 2.64 -20.50 6.53
C ARG A 40 2.89 -21.96 6.19
N LYS A 41 2.44 -22.88 7.05
CA LYS A 41 2.58 -24.34 6.85
C LYS A 41 1.82 -24.82 5.61
N ALA A 42 0.71 -24.18 5.28
CA ALA A 42 -0.09 -24.43 4.09
C ALA A 42 0.53 -23.85 2.79
N GLY A 43 1.78 -23.39 2.83
CA GLY A 43 2.53 -22.96 1.65
C GLY A 43 2.53 -21.45 1.40
N CYS A 44 1.87 -20.64 2.23
CA CYS A 44 1.93 -19.17 2.09
C CYS A 44 3.35 -18.67 2.32
N LYS A 45 3.95 -18.06 1.31
CA LYS A 45 5.32 -17.51 1.39
C LYS A 45 5.33 -16.02 1.58
N MET A 46 4.40 -15.32 0.95
CA MET A 46 4.36 -13.88 0.89
C MET A 46 2.92 -13.39 0.88
N ILE A 47 2.66 -12.24 1.46
CA ILE A 47 1.37 -11.57 1.37
C ILE A 47 1.59 -10.09 1.10
N PHE A 48 0.92 -9.60 0.05
CA PHE A 48 0.87 -8.17 -0.27
C PHE A 48 -0.08 -7.42 0.66
N PHE A 49 0.37 -6.26 1.13
CA PHE A 49 -0.38 -5.37 2.00
C PHE A 49 -0.21 -3.91 1.57
N GLY A 50 -1.31 -3.18 1.47
CA GLY A 50 -1.25 -1.73 1.37
C GLY A 50 -0.84 -1.11 2.70
N ALA A 51 0.44 -0.78 2.86
CA ALA A 51 0.95 -0.01 3.99
C ALA A 51 0.72 1.49 3.80
N GLU A 52 0.83 1.95 2.58
CA GLU A 52 0.55 3.27 2.02
C GLU A 52 1.49 4.37 2.49
N SER A 53 1.65 4.62 3.80
CA SER A 53 2.49 5.67 4.36
C SER A 53 2.89 5.36 5.80
N GLY A 54 3.98 5.94 6.26
CA GLY A 54 4.38 6.01 7.65
C GLY A 54 3.75 7.18 8.43
N ASN A 55 2.88 7.95 7.80
CA ASN A 55 2.23 9.13 8.38
C ASN A 55 0.75 8.85 8.66
N ASP A 56 0.34 8.89 9.94
CA ASP A 56 -1.02 8.60 10.36
C ASP A 56 -2.07 9.56 9.78
N ASP A 57 -1.72 10.80 9.46
CA ASP A 57 -2.65 11.76 8.85
C ASP A 57 -2.88 11.42 7.37
N ILE A 58 -1.85 10.97 6.65
CA ILE A 58 -1.98 10.47 5.28
C ILE A 58 -2.82 9.17 5.28
N LEU A 59 -2.56 8.26 6.23
CA LEU A 59 -3.35 7.02 6.35
C LEU A 59 -4.84 7.29 6.56
N LYS A 60 -5.18 8.32 7.36
CA LYS A 60 -6.57 8.77 7.53
C LYS A 60 -7.17 9.34 6.25
N GLN A 61 -6.41 10.16 5.51
CA GLN A 61 -6.86 10.72 4.23
C GLN A 61 -7.12 9.65 3.17
N MET A 62 -6.34 8.58 3.17
CA MET A 62 -6.53 7.44 2.26
C MET A 62 -7.68 6.52 2.66
N ASP A 63 -8.46 6.88 3.67
CA ASP A 63 -9.62 6.15 4.21
C ASP A 63 -9.38 4.64 4.37
N LYS A 64 -8.30 4.30 5.02
CA LYS A 64 -8.04 2.91 5.43
C LYS A 64 -8.96 2.45 6.58
N GLY A 65 -10.19 3.02 6.63
CA GLY A 65 -11.16 2.75 7.68
C GLY A 65 -10.74 3.28 9.04
N GLY A 66 -9.80 4.24 9.10
CA GLY A 66 -9.29 4.87 10.31
C GLY A 66 -8.64 3.92 11.32
N LYS A 67 -8.30 2.69 10.89
CA LYS A 67 -7.86 1.61 11.78
C LYS A 67 -6.38 1.25 11.63
N GLN A 68 -5.75 1.64 10.53
CA GLN A 68 -4.33 1.36 10.29
C GLN A 68 -3.48 2.54 10.77
N SER A 69 -2.40 2.25 11.50
CA SER A 69 -1.44 3.25 11.96
C SER A 69 -0.01 2.84 11.63
N ALA A 70 0.90 3.81 11.59
CA ALA A 70 2.33 3.59 11.39
C ALA A 70 2.90 2.61 12.42
N GLN A 71 2.48 2.73 13.69
CA GLN A 71 2.89 1.80 14.74
C GLN A 71 2.41 0.38 14.48
N GLN A 72 1.17 0.20 14.04
CA GLN A 72 0.61 -1.11 13.70
C GLN A 72 1.36 -1.75 12.53
N ILE A 73 1.70 -0.98 11.49
CA ILE A 73 2.47 -1.48 10.34
C ILE A 73 3.82 -2.05 10.78
N LYS A 74 4.56 -1.33 11.65
CA LYS A 74 5.84 -1.79 12.22
C LYS A 74 5.68 -3.05 13.08
N ALA A 75 4.69 -3.05 13.97
CA ALA A 75 4.42 -4.20 14.84
C ALA A 75 4.05 -5.43 14.03
N PHE A 76 3.25 -5.26 12.98
CA PHE A 76 2.86 -6.34 12.09
C PHE A 76 4.04 -6.87 11.26
N ALA A 77 4.97 -6.02 10.81
CA ALA A 77 6.20 -6.47 10.15
C ALA A 77 7.04 -7.38 11.06
N ALA A 78 7.18 -7.01 12.35
CA ALA A 78 7.86 -7.84 13.34
C ALA A 78 7.13 -9.18 13.59
N ARG A 79 5.80 -9.17 13.57
CA ARG A 79 4.97 -10.37 13.73
C ARG A 79 5.11 -11.30 12.54
N MET A 80 5.08 -10.79 11.32
CA MET A 80 5.24 -11.57 10.09
C MET A 80 6.61 -12.25 10.01
N LYS A 81 7.67 -11.60 10.51
CA LYS A 81 8.99 -12.21 10.67
C LYS A 81 8.95 -13.47 11.56
N LYS A 82 8.20 -13.43 12.67
CA LYS A 82 8.10 -14.56 13.60
C LYS A 82 7.38 -15.76 12.98
N VAL A 83 6.42 -15.53 12.11
CA VAL A 83 5.65 -16.60 11.43
C VAL A 83 6.27 -17.03 10.10
N ASP A 84 7.40 -16.46 9.70
CA ASP A 84 8.14 -16.78 8.46
C ASP A 84 7.28 -16.56 7.19
N ILE A 85 6.45 -15.52 7.17
CA ILE A 85 5.73 -15.05 5.98
C ILE A 85 6.28 -13.70 5.60
N ILE A 86 6.72 -13.54 4.36
CA ILE A 86 7.26 -12.28 3.83
C ILE A 86 6.11 -11.28 3.65
N PRO A 87 6.10 -10.15 4.36
CA PRO A 87 5.18 -9.07 4.04
C PRO A 87 5.71 -8.27 2.84
N GLU A 88 4.90 -8.11 1.80
CA GLU A 88 5.18 -7.24 0.67
C GLU A 88 4.36 -5.95 0.87
N TYR A 89 5.02 -4.86 1.25
CA TYR A 89 4.37 -3.61 1.60
C TYR A 89 4.42 -2.61 0.45
N SER A 90 3.26 -2.10 0.03
CA SER A 90 3.19 -0.98 -0.90
C SER A 90 3.11 0.35 -0.17
N PHE A 91 3.83 1.34 -0.70
CA PHE A 91 3.81 2.73 -0.26
C PHE A 91 3.45 3.65 -1.41
N VAL A 92 2.69 4.71 -1.14
CA VAL A 92 2.34 5.73 -2.11
C VAL A 92 3.05 7.02 -1.71
N LEU A 93 4.07 7.40 -2.49
CA LEU A 93 4.85 8.61 -2.25
C LEU A 93 4.32 9.80 -3.06
N GLY A 94 4.51 11.00 -2.54
CA GLY A 94 4.18 12.23 -3.25
C GLY A 94 2.69 12.59 -3.17
N MET A 95 2.03 12.29 -2.06
CA MET A 95 0.66 12.76 -1.81
C MET A 95 0.60 14.29 -1.89
N PRO A 96 -0.46 14.87 -2.48
CA PRO A 96 -0.61 16.31 -2.59
C PRO A 96 -0.55 17.01 -1.22
N ALA A 97 0.15 18.14 -1.18
CA ALA A 97 0.21 19.02 -0.02
C ALA A 97 0.25 20.49 -0.51
N ASP A 98 0.17 21.44 0.44
CA ASP A 98 0.06 22.87 0.12
C ASP A 98 1.33 23.45 -0.55
N SER A 99 2.46 22.77 -0.47
CA SER A 99 3.70 23.19 -1.13
C SER A 99 4.62 22.02 -1.48
N PRO A 100 5.51 22.21 -2.48
CA PRO A 100 6.53 21.20 -2.84
C PRO A 100 7.40 20.76 -1.67
N GLU A 101 7.79 21.70 -0.81
CA GLU A 101 8.62 21.42 0.36
C GLU A 101 7.93 20.48 1.35
N LYS A 102 6.60 20.64 1.52
CA LYS A 102 5.81 19.74 2.36
C LYS A 102 5.74 18.33 1.74
N VAL A 103 5.56 18.22 0.43
CA VAL A 103 5.57 16.94 -0.28
C VAL A 103 6.93 16.23 -0.11
N MET A 104 8.04 16.95 -0.33
CA MET A 104 9.39 16.38 -0.16
C MET A 104 9.62 15.92 1.28
N LYS A 105 9.20 16.70 2.28
CA LYS A 105 9.30 16.32 3.68
C LYS A 105 8.50 15.05 4.01
N GLN A 106 7.32 14.87 3.41
CA GLN A 106 6.52 13.64 3.56
C GLN A 106 7.26 12.44 2.94
N ILE A 107 7.82 12.61 1.74
CA ILE A 107 8.59 11.56 1.07
C ILE A 107 9.80 11.14 1.91
N ASP A 108 10.56 12.09 2.42
CA ASP A 108 11.72 11.80 3.28
C ASP A 108 11.30 11.04 4.55
N ALA A 109 10.17 11.42 5.15
CA ALA A 109 9.63 10.73 6.32
C ALA A 109 9.22 9.28 5.99
N ASP A 110 8.54 9.05 4.86
CA ASP A 110 8.16 7.71 4.42
C ASP A 110 9.39 6.85 4.07
N ILE A 111 10.43 7.43 3.46
CA ILE A 111 11.69 6.73 3.22
C ILE A 111 12.35 6.29 4.54
N GLN A 112 12.37 7.13 5.56
CA GLN A 112 12.89 6.75 6.87
C GLN A 112 12.04 5.65 7.51
N PHE A 113 10.72 5.75 7.42
CA PHE A 113 9.81 4.74 7.91
C PHE A 113 10.04 3.37 7.24
N ILE A 114 10.22 3.35 5.91
CA ILE A 114 10.56 2.13 5.16
C ILE A 114 11.88 1.52 5.65
N ARG A 115 12.90 2.34 5.89
CA ARG A 115 14.19 1.89 6.44
C ARG A 115 14.03 1.26 7.82
N GLU A 116 13.18 1.85 8.68
CA GLU A 116 12.87 1.27 10.00
C GLU A 116 12.18 -0.09 9.86
N ILE A 117 11.20 -0.23 8.94
CA ILE A 117 10.57 -1.52 8.65
C ILE A 117 11.60 -2.55 8.21
N LYS A 118 12.50 -2.20 7.30
CA LYS A 118 13.59 -3.11 6.84
C LYS A 118 14.56 -3.47 7.97
N THR A 119 14.73 -2.61 8.96
CA THR A 119 15.52 -2.93 10.17
C THR A 119 14.78 -3.93 11.05
N ILE A 120 13.47 -3.78 11.22
CA ILE A 120 12.62 -4.68 12.02
C ILE A 120 12.53 -6.07 11.36
N ASN A 121 12.20 -6.09 10.08
CA ASN A 121 12.07 -7.29 9.28
C ASN A 121 12.80 -7.11 7.94
N PRO A 122 14.07 -7.55 7.82
CA PRO A 122 14.86 -7.41 6.58
C PRO A 122 14.24 -8.09 5.36
N ASP A 123 13.41 -9.13 5.57
CA ASP A 123 12.77 -9.88 4.48
C ASP A 123 11.54 -9.15 3.92
N THR A 124 11.05 -8.08 4.56
CA THR A 124 9.92 -7.30 4.03
C THR A 124 10.25 -6.80 2.63
N GLU A 125 9.44 -7.17 1.64
CA GLU A 125 9.50 -6.60 0.31
C GLU A 125 8.81 -5.23 0.27
N ILE A 126 9.36 -4.31 -0.53
CA ILE A 126 8.86 -2.94 -0.61
C ILE A 126 8.53 -2.61 -2.07
N ILE A 127 7.28 -2.20 -2.30
CA ILE A 127 6.83 -1.64 -3.57
C ILE A 127 6.52 -0.16 -3.36
N ILE A 128 7.06 0.68 -4.23
CA ILE A 128 6.82 2.12 -4.20
C ILE A 128 6.00 2.52 -5.41
N TYR A 129 4.83 3.10 -5.13
CA TYR A 129 4.02 3.79 -6.11
C TYR A 129 4.19 5.30 -5.95
N LEU A 130 4.23 6.01 -7.04
CA LEU A 130 4.09 7.47 -7.02
C LEU A 130 2.61 7.81 -7.06
N TYR A 131 2.22 8.81 -6.26
CA TYR A 131 0.86 9.31 -6.29
C TYR A 131 0.47 9.71 -7.72
N SER A 132 -0.68 9.26 -8.15
CA SER A 132 -1.26 9.59 -9.45
C SER A 132 -2.65 10.16 -9.26
N PRO A 133 -3.07 11.14 -10.09
CA PRO A 133 -4.43 11.67 -10.03
C PRO A 133 -5.49 10.58 -10.17
N VAL A 134 -6.51 10.66 -9.33
CA VAL A 134 -7.64 9.72 -9.36
C VAL A 134 -8.76 10.32 -10.22
N ALA A 135 -9.14 9.61 -11.27
CA ALA A 135 -10.21 10.02 -12.20
C ALA A 135 -11.62 9.64 -11.72
N THR A 136 -11.79 9.33 -10.45
CA THR A 136 -13.09 8.93 -9.89
C THR A 136 -13.81 10.17 -9.37
N GLU A 137 -14.79 10.63 -10.13
CA GLU A 137 -15.66 11.75 -9.77
C GLU A 137 -16.35 11.49 -8.41
N GLY A 138 -16.43 12.53 -7.58
CA GLY A 138 -17.05 12.46 -6.25
C GLY A 138 -16.15 11.93 -5.15
N SER A 139 -14.89 11.57 -5.43
CA SER A 139 -13.90 11.29 -4.38
C SER A 139 -13.25 12.57 -3.88
N ASP A 140 -12.86 12.61 -2.58
CA ASP A 140 -12.18 13.77 -2.00
C ASP A 140 -10.87 14.09 -2.74
N LEU A 141 -10.15 13.07 -3.20
CA LEU A 141 -8.92 13.24 -3.97
C LEU A 141 -9.20 13.84 -5.35
N TYR A 142 -10.28 13.44 -6.03
CA TYR A 142 -10.69 14.02 -7.30
C TYR A 142 -10.95 15.53 -7.17
N GLU A 143 -11.72 15.92 -6.15
CA GLU A 143 -12.04 17.32 -5.88
C GLU A 143 -10.78 18.16 -5.55
N GLN A 144 -9.84 17.61 -4.80
CA GLN A 144 -8.58 18.28 -4.49
C GLN A 144 -7.73 18.51 -5.75
N ILE A 145 -7.71 17.54 -6.65
CA ILE A 145 -6.97 17.59 -7.92
C ILE A 145 -7.56 18.65 -8.85
N LEU A 146 -8.90 18.73 -8.95
CA LEU A 146 -9.58 19.76 -9.73
C LEU A 146 -9.27 21.18 -9.18
N LYS A 147 -9.29 21.35 -7.85
CA LYS A 147 -8.92 22.60 -7.19
C LYS A 147 -7.47 23.00 -7.45
N ALA A 148 -6.57 22.02 -7.61
CA ALA A 148 -5.19 22.25 -8.01
C ALA A 148 -5.01 22.58 -9.50
N GLY A 149 -6.13 22.65 -10.28
CA GLY A 149 -6.12 23.04 -11.68
C GLY A 149 -5.87 21.91 -12.67
N PHE A 150 -5.84 20.65 -12.21
CA PHE A 150 -5.72 19.50 -13.11
C PHE A 150 -7.04 19.28 -13.88
N LYS A 151 -6.93 18.99 -15.18
CA LYS A 151 -8.07 18.71 -16.05
C LYS A 151 -8.01 17.29 -16.55
N PHE A 152 -9.00 16.50 -16.19
CA PHE A 152 -9.17 15.16 -16.75
C PHE A 152 -9.74 15.23 -18.17
N PRO A 153 -9.47 14.20 -19.01
CA PRO A 153 -10.18 14.04 -20.27
C PRO A 153 -11.70 13.91 -20.05
N GLU A 154 -12.48 14.67 -20.83
CA GLU A 154 -13.95 14.67 -20.72
C GLU A 154 -14.60 13.59 -21.56
N LYS A 155 -13.92 13.14 -22.62
CA LYS A 155 -14.41 12.13 -23.57
C LYS A 155 -13.45 10.97 -23.66
N LEU A 156 -13.98 9.81 -24.03
CA LEU A 156 -13.18 8.60 -24.19
C LEU A 156 -12.04 8.80 -25.21
N GLU A 157 -12.33 9.52 -26.29
CA GLU A 157 -11.37 9.83 -27.34
C GLU A 157 -10.20 10.67 -26.85
N ASP A 158 -10.40 11.51 -25.82
CA ASP A 158 -9.34 12.34 -25.27
C ASP A 158 -8.27 11.48 -24.54
N TRP A 159 -8.66 10.33 -23.98
CA TRP A 159 -7.75 9.41 -23.30
C TRP A 159 -6.74 8.74 -24.24
N ILE A 160 -7.04 8.64 -25.53
CA ILE A 160 -6.08 8.11 -26.52
C ILE A 160 -5.15 9.20 -27.09
N ASN A 161 -5.28 10.44 -26.63
CA ASN A 161 -4.36 11.50 -27.00
C ASN A 161 -2.92 11.15 -26.54
N PRO A 162 -1.88 11.43 -27.34
CA PRO A 162 -0.49 11.10 -27.00
C PRO A 162 -0.03 11.52 -25.61
N GLN A 163 -0.50 12.65 -25.09
CA GLN A 163 -0.18 13.10 -23.72
C GLN A 163 -0.69 12.12 -22.64
N TRP A 164 -1.81 11.41 -22.88
CA TRP A 164 -2.36 10.43 -21.96
C TRP A 164 -1.86 9.02 -22.24
N LEU A 165 -1.66 8.65 -23.52
CA LEU A 165 -1.04 7.36 -23.88
C LEU A 165 0.38 7.23 -23.33
N ASN A 166 1.11 8.33 -23.29
CA ASN A 166 2.47 8.40 -22.73
C ASN A 166 2.47 8.90 -21.28
N PHE A 167 1.32 8.90 -20.61
CA PHE A 167 1.22 9.29 -19.20
C PHE A 167 1.98 8.27 -18.36
N ASP A 168 3.14 8.69 -17.93
CA ASP A 168 3.99 7.89 -17.04
C ASP A 168 3.62 8.26 -15.60
N LEU A 169 3.19 7.27 -14.82
CA LEU A 169 2.87 7.45 -13.39
C LEU A 169 4.04 8.05 -12.60
N ARG A 170 5.26 7.92 -13.11
CA ARG A 170 6.45 8.58 -12.57
C ARG A 170 6.50 10.08 -12.87
N LYS A 171 5.71 10.56 -13.82
CA LYS A 171 5.59 11.97 -14.20
C LYS A 171 4.27 12.55 -13.74
N ASN A 172 4.00 12.44 -12.45
CA ASN A 172 2.77 12.97 -11.89
C ASN A 172 2.68 14.48 -12.13
N PRO A 173 1.67 14.99 -12.89
CA PRO A 173 1.56 16.40 -13.23
C PRO A 173 1.27 17.29 -12.03
N LEU A 174 0.80 16.75 -10.92
CA LEU A 174 0.57 17.50 -9.67
C LEU A 174 1.83 17.63 -8.83
N THR A 175 2.84 16.86 -9.15
CA THR A 175 4.14 16.87 -8.47
C THR A 175 5.28 16.87 -9.49
N PRO A 176 5.37 17.89 -10.37
CA PRO A 176 6.34 17.92 -11.46
C PRO A 176 7.79 17.86 -10.98
N TRP A 177 8.04 18.19 -9.72
CA TRP A 177 9.36 18.08 -9.07
C TRP A 177 9.73 16.65 -8.66
N LEU A 178 8.85 15.67 -8.82
CA LEU A 178 9.16 14.25 -8.61
C LEU A 178 9.70 13.55 -9.86
N THR A 179 9.81 14.26 -10.98
CA THR A 179 10.30 13.70 -12.26
C THR A 179 11.80 13.91 -12.44
#